data_b246fff138a3c98e5e1976bb7503c07e
#
_entry.id   b246fff138a3c98e5e1976bb7503c07e
#
_cell.length_a   1.000
_cell.length_b   1.000
_cell.length_c   1.000
_cell.angle_alpha   90.00
_cell.angle_beta   90.00
_cell.angle_gamma   90.00
#
_symmetry.space_group_name_H-M   'P 1'
#
loop_
_entity.id
_entity.type
_entity.pdbx_description
1 polymer ?
#
loop_
_entity_poly.entity_id
_entity_poly.type
_entity_poly.pdbx_seq_one_letter_code
_entity_poly.pdbx_strand_id
1 'polypeptide(L)'
;MNKIKSIVRYPIKGLSGENLENITLEKNQVLPGDREFAFARSYVTYEENNPLYLRKTNFLALVKEEKLAKLETKFDPKTRELTINLDNKVVINEILLKEENIKKVETFFQNYLNLGTDNKPKLVKGIKVENNNNLIHSFSDIPDKAVSIINLNTINELEKKIGKNI
;
A
#
# COMPACT_ATOMS: atom_id res chain seq x y z
N MET A 1 6.08 -6.97 30.98
CA MET A 1 6.54 -5.83 30.17
C MET A 1 5.92 -5.95 28.79
N ASN A 2 5.22 -4.93 28.30
CA ASN A 2 4.62 -4.98 26.97
C ASN A 2 5.73 -4.87 25.91
N LYS A 3 5.68 -5.71 24.88
CA LYS A 3 6.70 -5.77 23.81
C LYS A 3 6.00 -5.73 22.44
N ILE A 4 6.52 -4.90 21.54
CA ILE A 4 6.14 -4.94 20.12
C ILE A 4 6.71 -6.22 19.52
N LYS A 5 5.87 -7.05 18.92
CA LYS A 5 6.30 -8.30 18.30
C LYS A 5 6.65 -8.12 16.82
N SER A 6 5.91 -7.31 16.10
CA SER A 6 6.15 -7.01 14.69
C SER A 6 5.67 -5.61 14.35
N ILE A 7 6.30 -5.03 13.35
CA ILE A 7 5.91 -3.77 12.72
C ILE A 7 5.68 -4.08 11.26
N VAL A 8 4.49 -3.80 10.75
CA VAL A 8 4.15 -4.06 9.34
C VAL A 8 3.82 -2.73 8.66
N ARG A 9 4.42 -2.50 7.51
CA ARG A 9 4.15 -1.36 6.64
C ARG A 9 3.61 -1.85 5.31
N TYR A 10 2.69 -1.10 4.71
CA TYR A 10 2.10 -1.38 3.40
C TYR A 10 2.51 -0.28 2.42
N PRO A 11 3.61 -0.41 1.66
CA PRO A 11 4.09 0.65 0.78
C PRO A 11 3.09 1.07 -0.29
N ILE A 12 2.32 0.09 -0.79
CA ILE A 12 1.33 0.30 -1.84
C ILE A 12 -0.05 -0.12 -1.33
N LYS A 13 -1.02 0.78 -1.43
CA LYS A 13 -2.42 0.49 -1.05
C LYS A 13 -2.96 -0.73 -1.78
N GLY A 14 -3.56 -1.66 -1.03
CA GLY A 14 -4.19 -2.86 -1.58
C GLY A 14 -3.25 -4.02 -1.91
N LEU A 15 -1.95 -3.88 -1.69
CA LEU A 15 -0.95 -4.94 -1.83
C LEU A 15 -0.47 -5.46 -0.47
N SER A 16 0.40 -6.47 -0.46
CA SER A 16 0.94 -7.07 0.75
C SER A 16 1.79 -6.10 1.56
N GLY A 17 1.82 -6.31 2.88
CA GLY A 17 2.70 -5.59 3.78
C GLY A 17 4.10 -6.19 3.84
N GLU A 18 5.04 -5.41 4.34
CA GLU A 18 6.41 -5.80 4.63
C GLU A 18 6.72 -5.61 6.11
N ASN A 19 7.52 -6.53 6.68
CA ASN A 19 7.96 -6.44 8.06
C ASN A 19 9.15 -5.50 8.19
N LEU A 20 9.12 -4.67 9.24
CA LEU A 20 10.19 -3.75 9.60
C LEU A 20 10.78 -4.13 10.95
N GLU A 21 12.10 -4.00 11.10
CA GLU A 21 12.77 -4.19 12.39
C GLU A 21 12.51 -3.01 13.34
N ASN A 22 12.49 -1.82 12.79
CA ASN A 22 12.24 -0.58 13.52
C ASN A 22 11.65 0.48 12.59
N ILE A 23 11.07 1.51 13.18
CA ILE A 23 10.59 2.70 12.47
C ILE A 23 10.58 3.90 13.43
N THR A 24 10.97 5.06 12.92
CA THR A 24 10.86 6.31 13.67
C THR A 24 9.55 6.99 13.32
N LEU A 25 8.76 7.33 14.32
CA LEU A 25 7.50 8.05 14.15
C LEU A 25 7.72 9.55 14.33
N GLU A 26 7.10 10.33 13.47
CA GLU A 26 7.06 11.78 13.56
C GLU A 26 5.67 12.24 13.98
N LYS A 27 5.62 13.23 14.87
CA LYS A 27 4.34 13.80 15.34
C LYS A 27 3.52 14.33 14.16
N ASN A 28 2.24 13.98 14.10
CA ASN A 28 1.30 14.39 13.07
C ASN A 28 1.65 13.90 11.65
N GLN A 29 2.51 12.89 11.53
CA GLN A 29 2.82 12.25 10.24
C GLN A 29 2.21 10.85 10.16
N VAL A 30 2.07 10.36 8.94
CA VAL A 30 1.77 8.94 8.70
C VAL A 30 2.99 8.10 9.03
N LEU A 31 2.79 6.79 9.19
CA LEU A 31 3.92 5.84 9.29
C LEU A 31 4.79 6.01 8.04
N PRO A 32 6.10 6.31 8.16
CA PRO A 32 6.96 6.60 7.02
C PRO A 32 6.91 5.53 5.92
N GLY A 33 6.54 5.95 4.71
CA GLY A 33 6.40 5.07 3.55
C GLY A 33 5.17 4.17 3.55
N ASP A 34 4.27 4.28 4.54
CA ASP A 34 3.03 3.52 4.55
C ASP A 34 2.04 4.10 3.54
N ARG A 35 1.54 3.26 2.63
CA ARG A 35 0.62 3.62 1.54
C ARG A 35 1.06 4.87 0.77
N GLU A 36 2.37 4.94 0.52
CA GLU A 36 2.97 6.01 -0.27
C GLU A 36 2.46 5.97 -1.71
N PHE A 37 2.11 4.78 -2.19
CA PHE A 37 1.58 4.57 -3.53
C PHE A 37 0.19 3.93 -3.48
N ALA A 38 -0.55 4.16 -4.58
CA ALA A 38 -1.79 3.45 -4.87
C ALA A 38 -1.96 3.29 -6.38
N PHE A 39 -2.72 2.28 -6.80
CA PHE A 39 -3.16 2.14 -8.18
C PHE A 39 -4.55 2.74 -8.33
N ALA A 40 -4.63 3.98 -8.81
CA ALA A 40 -5.90 4.65 -9.11
C ALA A 40 -6.57 4.00 -10.33
N ARG A 41 -7.88 3.87 -10.30
CA ARG A 41 -8.66 3.39 -11.45
C ARG A 41 -8.63 4.43 -12.57
N SER A 42 -8.74 3.98 -13.81
CA SER A 42 -8.62 4.83 -15.01
C SER A 42 -9.54 6.06 -15.04
N TYR A 43 -10.72 5.96 -14.41
CA TYR A 43 -11.70 7.04 -14.32
C TYR A 43 -11.45 8.04 -13.19
N VAL A 44 -10.42 7.81 -12.38
CA VAL A 44 -10.11 8.68 -11.23
C VAL A 44 -9.17 9.78 -11.67
N THR A 45 -9.58 11.02 -11.45
CA THR A 45 -8.69 12.18 -11.54
C THR A 45 -7.97 12.34 -10.21
N TYR A 46 -6.64 12.30 -10.23
CA TYR A 46 -5.80 12.52 -9.07
C TYR A 46 -4.92 13.73 -9.31
N GLU A 47 -5.02 14.72 -8.42
CA GLU A 47 -4.24 15.94 -8.48
C GLU A 47 -3.04 15.84 -7.53
N GLU A 48 -1.85 15.62 -8.08
CA GLU A 48 -0.64 15.44 -7.27
C GLU A 48 -0.32 16.67 -6.41
N ASN A 49 -0.55 17.88 -6.93
CA ASN A 49 -0.25 19.13 -6.22
C ASN A 49 -1.27 19.49 -5.15
N ASN A 50 -2.46 18.89 -5.17
CA ASN A 50 -3.52 19.13 -4.19
C ASN A 50 -4.27 17.83 -3.89
N PRO A 51 -3.60 16.83 -3.28
CA PRO A 51 -4.20 15.52 -3.08
C PRO A 51 -5.33 15.59 -2.06
N LEU A 52 -6.51 15.18 -2.48
CA LEU A 52 -7.67 15.02 -1.63
C LEU A 52 -7.82 13.56 -1.22
N TYR A 53 -8.45 13.33 -0.07
CA TYR A 53 -8.82 11.98 0.32
C TYR A 53 -9.78 11.36 -0.69
N LEU A 54 -9.44 10.19 -1.19
CA LEU A 54 -10.26 9.39 -2.08
C LEU A 54 -10.65 8.07 -1.42
N ARG A 55 -11.92 7.67 -1.59
CA ARG A 55 -12.42 6.39 -1.06
C ARG A 55 -11.66 5.21 -1.67
N LYS A 56 -11.52 4.13 -0.90
CA LYS A 56 -10.83 2.90 -1.33
C LYS A 56 -11.33 2.32 -2.66
N THR A 57 -12.59 2.56 -3.01
CA THR A 57 -13.19 2.11 -4.28
C THR A 57 -12.60 2.78 -5.51
N ASN A 58 -11.91 3.91 -5.36
CA ASN A 58 -11.21 4.61 -6.44
C ASN A 58 -9.85 3.95 -6.80
N PHE A 59 -9.42 2.98 -6.01
CA PHE A 59 -8.15 2.30 -6.18
C PHE A 59 -8.36 0.80 -6.42
N LEU A 60 -7.33 0.12 -6.92
CA LEU A 60 -7.26 -1.32 -6.85
C LEU A 60 -7.20 -1.73 -5.38
N ALA A 61 -8.05 -2.65 -4.98
CA ALA A 61 -8.15 -3.07 -3.58
C ALA A 61 -8.69 -4.50 -3.49
N LEU A 62 -8.22 -5.24 -2.48
CA LEU A 62 -8.58 -6.64 -2.20
C LEU A 62 -10.09 -6.90 -2.18
N VAL A 63 -10.88 -5.92 -1.77
CA VAL A 63 -12.35 -6.06 -1.70
C VAL A 63 -13.00 -6.27 -3.08
N LYS A 64 -12.34 -5.90 -4.17
CA LYS A 64 -12.81 -6.10 -5.55
C LYS A 64 -11.90 -7.03 -6.35
N GLU A 65 -10.60 -6.99 -6.09
CA GLU A 65 -9.59 -7.74 -6.80
C GLU A 65 -8.88 -8.71 -5.83
N GLU A 66 -9.54 -9.80 -5.47
CA GLU A 66 -9.01 -10.81 -4.54
C GLU A 66 -7.67 -11.42 -5.00
N LYS A 67 -7.42 -11.45 -6.33
CA LYS A 67 -6.14 -11.89 -6.90
C LYS A 67 -4.93 -11.14 -6.35
N LEU A 68 -5.12 -9.88 -5.90
CA LEU A 68 -4.04 -9.09 -5.30
C LEU A 68 -3.44 -9.75 -4.05
N ALA A 69 -4.21 -10.59 -3.35
CA ALA A 69 -3.74 -11.32 -2.17
C ALA A 69 -2.62 -12.33 -2.47
N LYS A 70 -2.46 -12.75 -3.73
CA LYS A 70 -1.41 -13.67 -4.15
C LYS A 70 -0.07 -12.99 -4.43
N LEU A 71 -0.05 -11.67 -4.50
CA LEU A 71 1.14 -10.89 -4.79
C LEU A 71 1.90 -10.57 -3.50
N GLU A 72 3.17 -10.93 -3.46
CA GLU A 72 4.09 -10.54 -2.39
C GLU A 72 4.90 -9.34 -2.84
N THR A 73 4.78 -8.24 -2.10
CA THR A 73 5.36 -6.94 -2.48
C THR A 73 6.51 -6.58 -1.55
N LYS A 74 7.61 -6.10 -2.11
CA LYS A 74 8.71 -5.45 -1.40
C LYS A 74 9.01 -4.13 -2.06
N PHE A 75 9.30 -3.11 -1.26
CA PHE A 75 9.65 -1.79 -1.76
C PHE A 75 10.84 -1.22 -0.98
N ASP A 76 11.92 -0.91 -1.71
CA ASP A 76 13.05 -0.19 -1.13
C ASP A 76 12.85 1.33 -1.29
N PRO A 77 12.65 2.07 -0.18
CA PRO A 77 12.45 3.52 -0.23
C PRO A 77 13.69 4.29 -0.65
N LYS A 78 14.90 3.72 -0.57
CA LYS A 78 16.17 4.39 -0.96
C LYS A 78 16.40 4.31 -2.46
N THR A 79 16.28 3.12 -3.02
CA THR A 79 16.47 2.89 -4.46
C THR A 79 15.21 3.13 -5.26
N ARG A 80 14.05 3.18 -4.58
CA ARG A 80 12.71 3.26 -5.18
C ARG A 80 12.34 2.02 -5.99
N GLU A 81 12.99 0.89 -5.69
CA GLU A 81 12.79 -0.38 -6.36
C GLU A 81 11.55 -1.09 -5.81
N LEU A 82 10.66 -1.46 -6.72
CA LEU A 82 9.49 -2.29 -6.45
C LEU A 82 9.73 -3.70 -6.97
N THR A 83 9.68 -4.68 -6.09
CA THR A 83 9.68 -6.09 -6.44
C THR A 83 8.33 -6.70 -6.11
N ILE A 84 7.73 -7.42 -7.06
CA ILE A 84 6.50 -8.20 -6.86
C ILE A 84 6.77 -9.65 -7.23
N ASN A 85 6.46 -10.55 -6.31
CA ASN A 85 6.49 -11.99 -6.53
C ASN A 85 5.07 -12.54 -6.68
N LEU A 86 4.92 -13.54 -7.53
CA LEU A 86 3.74 -14.38 -7.69
C LEU A 86 4.20 -15.83 -7.74
N ASP A 87 3.68 -16.67 -6.87
CA ASP A 87 4.05 -18.10 -6.77
C ASP A 87 5.58 -18.31 -6.69
N ASN A 88 6.26 -17.55 -5.82
CA ASN A 88 7.71 -17.53 -5.61
C ASN A 88 8.55 -17.11 -6.86
N LYS A 89 7.94 -16.50 -7.85
CA LYS A 89 8.64 -15.98 -9.03
C LYS A 89 8.53 -14.46 -9.06
N VAL A 90 9.64 -13.79 -9.34
CA VAL A 90 9.64 -12.34 -9.58
C VAL A 90 8.89 -12.06 -10.88
N VAL A 91 7.81 -11.30 -10.80
CA VAL A 91 7.00 -10.87 -11.95
C VAL A 91 7.17 -9.39 -12.25
N ILE A 92 7.61 -8.61 -11.27
CA ILE A 92 8.00 -7.20 -11.39
C ILE A 92 9.28 -6.97 -10.59
N ASN A 93 10.22 -6.27 -11.20
CA ASN A 93 11.37 -5.67 -10.53
C ASN A 93 11.74 -4.36 -11.27
N GLU A 94 11.19 -3.24 -10.80
CA GLU A 94 11.28 -1.95 -11.50
C GLU A 94 11.56 -0.80 -10.52
N ILE A 95 12.39 0.14 -10.94
CA ILE A 95 12.64 1.39 -10.20
C ILE A 95 11.58 2.41 -10.56
N LEU A 96 10.76 2.82 -9.58
CA LEU A 96 9.60 3.71 -9.76
C LEU A 96 9.98 5.21 -9.91
N LEU A 97 11.14 5.51 -10.50
CA LEU A 97 11.57 6.87 -10.83
C LEU A 97 11.39 7.20 -12.32
N LYS A 98 11.31 6.17 -13.15
CA LYS A 98 11.20 6.34 -14.59
C LYS A 98 9.79 6.05 -15.07
N GLU A 99 9.25 6.92 -15.89
CA GLU A 99 7.89 6.77 -16.43
C GLU A 99 7.71 5.44 -17.19
N GLU A 100 8.73 5.01 -17.93
CA GLU A 100 8.71 3.73 -18.65
C GLU A 100 8.52 2.53 -17.71
N ASN A 101 9.17 2.55 -16.53
CA ASN A 101 9.06 1.49 -15.53
C ASN A 101 7.68 1.52 -14.86
N ILE A 102 7.17 2.71 -14.54
CA ILE A 102 5.81 2.89 -14.03
C ILE A 102 4.79 2.31 -15.02
N LYS A 103 4.92 2.62 -16.31
CA LYS A 103 4.05 2.08 -17.36
C LYS A 103 4.10 0.55 -17.46
N LYS A 104 5.25 -0.08 -17.24
CA LYS A 104 5.37 -1.55 -17.20
C LYS A 104 4.59 -2.12 -16.02
N VAL A 105 4.75 -1.53 -14.83
CA VAL A 105 4.02 -1.96 -13.64
C VAL A 105 2.51 -1.80 -13.83
N GLU A 106 2.05 -0.67 -14.34
CA GLU A 106 0.63 -0.43 -14.65
C GLU A 106 0.07 -1.46 -15.66
N THR A 107 0.85 -1.76 -16.70
CA THR A 107 0.47 -2.76 -17.71
C THR A 107 0.42 -4.17 -17.11
N PHE A 108 1.35 -4.50 -16.21
CA PHE A 108 1.29 -5.75 -15.48
C PHE A 108 -0.03 -5.89 -14.72
N PHE A 109 -0.44 -4.89 -13.93
CA PHE A 109 -1.70 -4.95 -13.17
C PHE A 109 -2.92 -4.99 -14.08
N GLN A 110 -2.92 -4.26 -15.19
CA GLN A 110 -3.98 -4.34 -16.19
C GLN A 110 -4.18 -5.76 -16.69
N ASN A 111 -3.10 -6.43 -17.07
CA ASN A 111 -3.12 -7.80 -17.60
C ASN A 111 -3.44 -8.83 -16.52
N TYR A 112 -2.78 -8.73 -15.37
CA TYR A 112 -2.94 -9.67 -14.25
C TYR A 112 -4.38 -9.74 -13.73
N LEU A 113 -5.05 -8.58 -13.68
CA LEU A 113 -6.43 -8.46 -13.23
C LEU A 113 -7.44 -8.58 -14.36
N ASN A 114 -7.01 -8.78 -15.61
CA ASN A 114 -7.86 -8.84 -16.80
C ASN A 114 -8.76 -7.58 -16.95
N LEU A 115 -8.21 -6.42 -16.67
CA LEU A 115 -8.91 -5.15 -16.88
C LEU A 115 -8.97 -4.83 -18.36
N GLY A 116 -10.12 -4.30 -18.83
CA GLY A 116 -10.25 -3.89 -20.22
C GLY A 116 -9.23 -2.82 -20.64
N THR A 117 -9.01 -2.65 -21.93
CA THR A 117 -8.03 -1.71 -22.50
C THR A 117 -8.19 -0.29 -21.98
N ASP A 118 -9.42 0.14 -21.76
CA ASP A 118 -9.77 1.47 -21.26
C ASP A 118 -9.69 1.60 -19.74
N ASN A 119 -9.41 0.48 -19.05
CA ASN A 119 -9.36 0.39 -17.59
C ASN A 119 -7.95 0.21 -17.04
N LYS A 120 -6.92 0.71 -17.73
CA LYS A 120 -5.56 0.66 -17.25
C LYS A 120 -5.42 1.47 -15.95
N PRO A 121 -4.97 0.86 -14.86
CA PRO A 121 -4.77 1.58 -13.61
C PRO A 121 -3.56 2.50 -13.72
N LYS A 122 -3.58 3.60 -12.98
CA LYS A 122 -2.46 4.55 -12.89
C LYS A 122 -1.82 4.44 -11.51
N LEU A 123 -0.50 4.27 -11.48
CA LEU A 123 0.26 4.36 -10.25
C LEU A 123 0.35 5.83 -9.83
N VAL A 124 -0.23 6.16 -8.69
CA VAL A 124 -0.19 7.49 -8.10
C VAL A 124 0.64 7.48 -6.83
N LYS A 125 1.34 8.58 -6.58
CA LYS A 125 2.22 8.74 -5.43
C LYS A 125 1.65 9.77 -4.46
N GLY A 126 1.67 9.46 -3.16
CA GLY A 126 1.46 10.45 -2.12
C GLY A 126 2.62 11.43 -2.08
N ILE A 127 2.30 12.71 -1.92
CA ILE A 127 3.31 13.78 -1.91
C ILE A 127 3.36 14.46 -0.55
N LYS A 128 4.46 15.18 -0.32
CA LYS A 128 4.59 16.10 0.79
C LYS A 128 3.84 17.39 0.43
N VAL A 129 2.80 17.73 1.21
CA VAL A 129 2.02 18.95 1.00
C VAL A 129 2.63 20.06 1.84
N GLU A 130 3.37 20.98 1.23
CA GLU A 130 4.12 22.03 1.91
C GLU A 130 3.22 23.03 2.67
N ASN A 131 2.02 23.26 2.17
CA ASN A 131 1.10 24.29 2.71
C ASN A 131 0.37 23.89 4.00
N ASN A 132 0.44 22.64 4.44
CA ASN A 132 -0.21 22.11 5.63
C ASN A 132 0.79 21.53 6.63
N ASN A 133 1.66 22.36 7.20
CA ASN A 133 2.64 21.94 8.22
C ASN A 133 3.52 20.75 7.79
N ASN A 134 3.92 20.69 6.53
CA ASN A 134 4.72 19.61 5.96
C ASN A 134 4.08 18.21 6.08
N LEU A 135 2.77 18.13 6.10
CA LEU A 135 2.08 16.86 6.18
C LEU A 135 2.28 16.02 4.91
N ILE A 136 2.59 14.74 5.10
CA ILE A 136 2.70 13.80 3.98
C ILE A 136 1.32 13.24 3.66
N HIS A 137 0.89 13.34 2.40
CA HIS A 137 -0.30 12.63 1.93
C HIS A 137 0.02 11.14 1.75
N SER A 138 -0.86 10.30 2.26
CA SER A 138 -0.80 8.85 2.14
C SER A 138 -2.18 8.34 1.72
N PHE A 139 -2.23 7.23 0.98
CA PHE A 139 -3.46 6.59 0.53
C PHE A 139 -4.08 5.69 1.61
N SER A 140 -4.15 6.18 2.86
CA SER A 140 -4.76 5.47 3.99
C SER A 140 -6.24 5.15 3.74
N ASP A 141 -6.81 4.20 4.51
CA ASP A 141 -8.22 3.82 4.36
C ASP A 141 -9.19 4.81 4.99
N ILE A 142 -8.68 5.66 5.87
CA ILE A 142 -9.40 6.75 6.52
C ILE A 142 -8.65 8.07 6.31
N PRO A 143 -9.32 9.23 6.39
CA PRO A 143 -8.67 10.53 6.23
C PRO A 143 -7.62 10.83 7.30
N ASP A 144 -7.79 10.20 8.47
CA ASP A 144 -6.91 10.43 9.62
C ASP A 144 -5.58 9.70 9.49
N LYS A 145 -4.55 10.28 10.11
CA LYS A 145 -3.22 9.69 10.20
C LYS A 145 -3.15 8.76 11.41
N ALA A 146 -3.60 7.53 11.21
CA ALA A 146 -3.70 6.54 12.27
C ALA A 146 -2.71 5.40 12.08
N VAL A 147 -2.22 4.88 13.21
CA VAL A 147 -1.47 3.62 13.27
C VAL A 147 -2.35 2.58 13.95
N SER A 148 -2.56 1.44 13.29
CA SER A 148 -3.30 0.33 13.88
C SER A 148 -2.41 -0.46 14.84
N ILE A 149 -2.91 -0.71 16.06
CA ILE A 149 -2.24 -1.55 17.04
C ILE A 149 -3.11 -2.77 17.31
N ILE A 150 -2.54 -3.96 17.11
CA ILE A 150 -3.21 -5.23 17.34
C ILE A 150 -2.60 -5.87 18.57
N ASN A 151 -3.43 -6.18 19.58
CA ASN A 151 -3.01 -6.92 20.75
C ASN A 151 -3.13 -8.43 20.50
N LEU A 152 -1.99 -9.13 20.41
CA LEU A 152 -1.97 -10.56 20.12
C LEU A 152 -2.63 -11.41 21.20
N ASN A 153 -2.66 -10.98 22.47
CA ASN A 153 -3.39 -11.72 23.51
C ASN A 153 -4.89 -11.73 23.22
N THR A 154 -5.45 -10.63 22.69
CA THR A 154 -6.86 -10.58 22.30
C THR A 154 -7.14 -11.57 21.15
N ILE A 155 -6.24 -11.67 20.18
CA ILE A 155 -6.35 -12.68 19.09
C ILE A 155 -6.33 -14.09 19.67
N ASN A 156 -5.34 -14.41 20.51
CA ASN A 156 -5.22 -15.73 21.15
C ASN A 156 -6.46 -16.11 22.00
N GLU A 157 -7.07 -15.14 22.67
CA GLU A 157 -8.32 -15.37 23.41
C GLU A 157 -9.51 -15.65 22.48
N LEU A 158 -9.60 -14.94 21.37
CA LEU A 158 -10.63 -15.19 20.35
C LEU A 158 -10.46 -16.58 19.73
N GLU A 159 -9.24 -16.96 19.33
CA GLU A 159 -8.93 -18.29 18.79
C GLU A 159 -9.39 -19.41 19.73
N LYS A 160 -9.08 -19.27 21.04
CA LYS A 160 -9.55 -20.22 22.05
C LYS A 160 -11.08 -20.32 22.13
N LYS A 161 -11.78 -19.17 22.03
CA LYS A 161 -13.26 -19.14 22.11
C LYS A 161 -13.93 -19.75 20.89
N ILE A 162 -13.39 -19.53 19.70
CA ILE A 162 -13.99 -20.02 18.45
C ILE A 162 -13.46 -21.40 18.03
N GLY A 163 -12.40 -21.89 18.67
CA GLY A 163 -11.76 -23.17 18.34
C GLY A 163 -11.07 -23.21 16.97
N LYS A 164 -10.64 -22.05 16.45
CA LYS A 164 -9.97 -21.91 15.16
C LYS A 164 -8.85 -20.89 15.28
N ASN A 165 -7.74 -21.11 14.52
CA ASN A 165 -6.70 -20.12 14.33
C ASN A 165 -7.19 -19.02 13.37
N ILE A 166 -6.83 -17.77 13.67
CA ILE A 166 -7.19 -16.56 12.90
C ILE A 166 -5.95 -16.06 12.16
#